data_503e8b873d0d7d953d9ec30d8b20d288
#
_entry.id   503e8b873d0d7d953d9ec30d8b20d288
#
_cell.length_a   1.000
_cell.length_b   1.000
_cell.length_c   1.000
_cell.angle_alpha   90.00
_cell.angle_beta   90.00
_cell.angle_gamma   90.00
#
_symmetry.space_group_name_H-M   'P 1'
#
loop_
_entity.id
_entity.type
_entity.pdbx_description
1 polymer ?
#
loop_
_entity_poly.entity_id
_entity_poly.type
_entity_poly.pdbx_seq_one_letter_code
_entity_poly.pdbx_strand_id
1 'polypeptide(L)'
;MAGLKLQAVSKSWDGKTQVIQPLTLDVADGEFIVMVGPSGCGKSTLLRMVAGLERVTSGDIWIDRKRVTEMEPKDRGIAMVFQNYALYPHMSVEENMAWGLKIRGMGKGLIAERVQEAARILELDGLLKRRPRELSGGQRQRVAMGRAIVRDPAVFLFDEPLSNLDAKLRVQMRLELQQLHRRLKTTSLYVTHDQVEAMTLAQRVMVMNKGVAEQIGTPVEVYEKPASRFVASFIGSPAMNLLEGRISDDGGRFELAGGMQLPTNHEHRRHAGRKMTLGIRSEHFILSSQAQGGIPLLMDTLEILGADNLAHGRWGEQKLVVRLPHQQRPTAGSTLWLHLPLEHLHLFDGETGKRA
;
A
#
# COMPACT_ATOMS: atom_id res chain seq x y z
N MET A 1 -5.55 -22.34 -11.31
CA MET A 1 -5.33 -21.10 -10.55
C MET A 1 -4.86 -21.52 -9.18
N ALA A 2 -4.11 -20.74 -8.46
CA ALA A 2 -3.42 -21.23 -7.26
C ALA A 2 -3.37 -20.15 -6.18
N GLY A 3 -3.79 -20.49 -4.95
CA GLY A 3 -3.58 -19.66 -3.78
C GLY A 3 -2.10 -19.62 -3.36
N LEU A 4 -1.71 -18.60 -2.60
CA LEU A 4 -0.38 -18.47 -2.01
C LEU A 4 -0.51 -18.46 -0.48
N LYS A 5 0.26 -19.33 0.21
CA LYS A 5 0.26 -19.37 1.66
C LYS A 5 1.69 -19.21 2.20
N LEU A 6 1.84 -18.29 3.12
CA LEU A 6 3.03 -18.10 3.94
C LEU A 6 2.71 -18.60 5.35
N GLN A 7 3.51 -19.49 5.89
CA GLN A 7 3.29 -20.05 7.22
C GLN A 7 4.51 -19.76 8.10
N ALA A 8 4.35 -18.80 9.01
CA ALA A 8 5.39 -18.31 9.92
C ALA A 8 6.73 -18.01 9.23
N VAL A 9 6.67 -17.43 8.01
CA VAL A 9 7.86 -17.15 7.20
C VAL A 9 8.64 -16.01 7.85
N SER A 10 9.94 -16.21 8.06
CA SER A 10 10.83 -15.19 8.65
C SER A 10 12.13 -15.05 7.88
N LYS A 11 12.81 -13.91 8.08
CA LYS A 11 14.14 -13.65 7.52
C LYS A 11 15.06 -12.95 8.52
N SER A 12 16.25 -13.53 8.67
CA SER A 12 17.40 -12.88 9.31
C SER A 12 18.63 -13.06 8.41
N TRP A 13 19.49 -12.04 8.34
CA TRP A 13 20.73 -12.10 7.56
C TRP A 13 21.89 -12.67 8.38
N ASP A 14 21.95 -12.35 9.66
CA ASP A 14 23.04 -12.64 10.58
C ASP A 14 22.63 -13.64 11.69
N GLY A 15 21.42 -14.16 11.62
CA GLY A 15 20.82 -15.03 12.65
C GLY A 15 20.41 -14.28 13.94
N LYS A 16 20.66 -12.96 14.03
CA LYS A 16 20.36 -12.12 15.22
C LYS A 16 19.28 -11.09 14.90
N THR A 17 19.46 -10.33 13.83
CA THR A 17 18.55 -9.25 13.45
C THR A 17 17.49 -9.78 12.48
N GLN A 18 16.24 -9.79 12.90
CA GLN A 18 15.13 -10.19 12.03
C GLN A 18 14.72 -9.04 11.13
N VAL A 19 14.82 -9.25 9.81
CA VAL A 19 14.37 -8.33 8.77
C VAL A 19 12.88 -8.54 8.47
N ILE A 20 12.42 -9.80 8.55
CA ILE A 20 11.01 -10.19 8.51
C ILE A 20 10.71 -11.00 9.75
N GLN A 21 9.80 -10.52 10.58
CA GLN A 21 9.27 -11.25 11.72
C GLN A 21 8.39 -12.41 11.22
N PRO A 22 8.17 -13.47 12.01
CA PRO A 22 7.35 -14.60 11.60
C PRO A 22 5.98 -14.13 11.06
N LEU A 23 5.81 -14.24 9.75
CA LEU A 23 4.63 -13.81 9.03
C LEU A 23 3.81 -15.00 8.54
N THR A 24 2.52 -14.99 8.88
CA THR A 24 1.53 -15.90 8.31
C THR A 24 0.55 -15.11 7.46
N LEU A 25 0.39 -15.52 6.20
CA LEU A 25 -0.50 -14.89 5.23
C LEU A 25 -1.12 -15.99 4.37
N ASP A 26 -2.42 -15.93 4.19
CA ASP A 26 -3.16 -16.77 3.26
C ASP A 26 -3.76 -15.86 2.17
N VAL A 27 -3.35 -16.07 0.92
CA VAL A 27 -3.82 -15.32 -0.25
C VAL A 27 -4.69 -16.27 -1.08
N ALA A 28 -5.95 -15.91 -1.24
CA ALA A 28 -6.90 -16.72 -1.98
C ALA A 28 -6.51 -16.81 -3.47
N ASP A 29 -7.01 -17.86 -4.13
CA ASP A 29 -6.86 -18.00 -5.57
C ASP A 29 -7.48 -16.80 -6.31
N GLY A 30 -6.71 -16.20 -7.21
CA GLY A 30 -7.10 -15.03 -7.98
C GLY A 30 -7.10 -13.72 -7.19
N GLU A 31 -6.64 -13.70 -5.93
CA GLU A 31 -6.60 -12.49 -5.12
C GLU A 31 -5.43 -11.57 -5.49
N PHE A 32 -5.70 -10.25 -5.47
CA PHE A 32 -4.70 -9.19 -5.61
C PHE A 32 -4.39 -8.57 -4.26
N ILE A 33 -3.25 -8.91 -3.69
CA ILE A 33 -2.78 -8.33 -2.43
C ILE A 33 -1.63 -7.35 -2.68
N VAL A 34 -1.72 -6.17 -2.05
CA VAL A 34 -0.69 -5.14 -2.15
C VAL A 34 0.03 -4.98 -0.83
N MET A 35 1.35 -5.07 -0.87
CA MET A 35 2.24 -4.76 0.25
C MET A 35 2.69 -3.32 0.18
N VAL A 36 2.43 -2.55 1.22
CA VAL A 36 2.81 -1.14 1.33
C VAL A 36 3.50 -0.87 2.65
N GLY A 37 4.40 0.11 2.68
CA GLY A 37 5.14 0.48 3.89
C GLY A 37 6.37 1.32 3.58
N PRO A 38 7.06 1.87 4.58
CA PRO A 38 8.27 2.67 4.41
C PRO A 38 9.39 1.90 3.68
N SER A 39 10.35 2.64 3.13
CA SER A 39 11.56 2.03 2.58
C SER A 39 12.29 1.21 3.65
N GLY A 40 12.80 0.04 3.26
CA GLY A 40 13.54 -0.84 4.17
C GLY A 40 12.69 -1.67 5.14
N CYS A 41 11.34 -1.60 5.11
CA CYS A 41 10.51 -2.40 6.02
C CYS A 41 10.38 -3.89 5.64
N GLY A 42 11.02 -4.37 4.55
CA GLY A 42 11.10 -5.78 4.19
C GLY A 42 10.22 -6.23 3.02
N LYS A 43 9.44 -5.37 2.36
CA LYS A 43 8.51 -5.72 1.26
C LYS A 43 9.17 -6.50 0.12
N SER A 44 10.22 -5.93 -0.49
CA SER A 44 10.94 -6.59 -1.59
C SER A 44 11.67 -7.84 -1.13
N THR A 45 12.12 -7.90 0.13
CA THR A 45 12.71 -9.12 0.71
C THR A 45 11.67 -10.23 0.77
N LEU A 46 10.46 -9.95 1.27
CA LEU A 46 9.36 -10.91 1.32
C LEU A 46 8.98 -11.37 -0.09
N LEU A 47 8.85 -10.44 -1.03
CA LEU A 47 8.55 -10.77 -2.44
C LEU A 47 9.61 -11.70 -3.04
N ARG A 48 10.90 -11.42 -2.80
CA ARG A 48 12.02 -12.25 -3.27
C ARG A 48 12.05 -13.62 -2.62
N MET A 49 11.66 -13.74 -1.35
CA MET A 49 11.50 -15.06 -0.70
C MET A 49 10.40 -15.88 -1.36
N VAL A 50 9.26 -15.28 -1.69
CA VAL A 50 8.19 -15.95 -2.46
C VAL A 50 8.70 -16.37 -3.83
N ALA A 51 9.48 -15.49 -4.49
CA ALA A 51 10.11 -15.81 -5.78
C ALA A 51 11.18 -16.91 -5.73
N GLY A 52 11.70 -17.24 -4.55
CA GLY A 52 12.85 -18.15 -4.39
C GLY A 52 14.19 -17.50 -4.74
N LEU A 53 14.21 -16.18 -4.92
CA LEU A 53 15.43 -15.39 -5.13
C LEU A 53 16.16 -15.11 -3.83
N GLU A 54 15.46 -15.30 -2.71
CA GLU A 54 16.00 -15.16 -1.36
C GLU A 54 15.53 -16.33 -0.50
N ARG A 55 16.42 -16.92 0.30
CA ARG A 55 16.09 -18.02 1.19
C ARG A 55 15.35 -17.51 2.42
N VAL A 56 14.36 -18.26 2.88
CA VAL A 56 13.72 -18.04 4.18
C VAL A 56 14.64 -18.54 5.31
N THR A 57 14.58 -17.90 6.47
CA THR A 57 15.28 -18.38 7.66
C THR A 57 14.46 -19.45 8.37
N SER A 58 13.14 -19.26 8.45
CA SER A 58 12.21 -20.26 8.97
C SER A 58 10.83 -20.11 8.35
N GLY A 59 9.99 -21.12 8.55
CA GLY A 59 8.63 -21.15 8.00
C GLY A 59 8.56 -21.70 6.58
N ASP A 60 7.36 -21.78 6.05
CA ASP A 60 7.09 -22.43 4.78
C ASP A 60 6.29 -21.56 3.82
N ILE A 61 6.58 -21.71 2.52
CA ILE A 61 5.87 -21.08 1.41
C ILE A 61 5.19 -22.17 0.60
N TRP A 62 3.89 -22.00 0.34
CA TRP A 62 3.07 -22.89 -0.46
C TRP A 62 2.42 -22.15 -1.60
N ILE A 63 2.45 -22.72 -2.79
CA ILE A 63 1.68 -22.28 -3.95
C ILE A 63 0.73 -23.42 -4.30
N ASP A 64 -0.57 -23.13 -4.21
CA ASP A 64 -1.62 -24.14 -4.21
C ASP A 64 -1.36 -25.20 -3.11
N ARG A 65 -1.29 -26.47 -3.45
CA ARG A 65 -1.01 -27.57 -2.52
C ARG A 65 0.48 -27.95 -2.46
N LYS A 66 1.35 -27.21 -3.16
CA LYS A 66 2.77 -27.55 -3.29
C LYS A 66 3.61 -26.67 -2.36
N ARG A 67 4.38 -27.30 -1.47
CA ARG A 67 5.41 -26.60 -0.69
C ARG A 67 6.56 -26.23 -1.64
N VAL A 68 6.86 -24.93 -1.73
CA VAL A 68 7.87 -24.41 -2.67
C VAL A 68 9.08 -23.78 -1.96
N THR A 69 9.16 -23.88 -0.65
CA THR A 69 10.17 -23.21 0.20
C THR A 69 11.60 -23.42 -0.33
N GLU A 70 11.98 -24.67 -0.61
CA GLU A 70 13.33 -25.05 -1.07
C GLU A 70 13.44 -25.16 -2.60
N MET A 71 12.38 -24.87 -3.33
CA MET A 71 12.37 -25.00 -4.80
C MET A 71 13.10 -23.83 -5.46
N GLU A 72 13.82 -24.14 -6.54
CA GLU A 72 14.42 -23.12 -7.40
C GLU A 72 13.34 -22.19 -8.03
N PRO A 73 13.65 -20.89 -8.25
CA PRO A 73 12.70 -19.93 -8.81
C PRO A 73 11.99 -20.40 -10.10
N LYS A 74 12.72 -21.09 -10.98
CA LYS A 74 12.20 -21.59 -12.26
C LYS A 74 11.09 -22.63 -12.10
N ASP A 75 11.06 -23.35 -10.96
CA ASP A 75 10.17 -24.50 -10.71
C ASP A 75 8.96 -24.13 -9.83
N ARG A 76 8.90 -22.89 -9.32
CA ARG A 76 7.81 -22.40 -8.44
C ARG A 76 6.52 -22.04 -9.17
N GLY A 77 6.52 -22.01 -10.52
CA GLY A 77 5.33 -21.60 -11.30
C GLY A 77 5.00 -20.11 -11.16
N ILE A 78 5.96 -19.27 -10.89
CA ILE A 78 5.80 -17.83 -10.74
C ILE A 78 6.30 -17.02 -11.93
N ALA A 79 5.81 -15.79 -12.08
CA ALA A 79 6.43 -14.77 -12.92
C ALA A 79 6.60 -13.47 -12.11
N MET A 80 7.74 -12.80 -12.30
CA MET A 80 8.08 -11.58 -11.59
C MET A 80 8.32 -10.42 -12.57
N VAL A 81 7.71 -9.27 -12.28
CA VAL A 81 7.94 -7.99 -12.94
C VAL A 81 8.77 -7.13 -12.01
N PHE A 82 9.97 -6.76 -12.47
CA PHE A 82 10.93 -5.97 -11.69
C PHE A 82 10.74 -4.47 -11.89
N GLN A 83 11.15 -3.68 -10.91
CA GLN A 83 11.11 -2.23 -10.92
C GLN A 83 11.79 -1.59 -12.15
N ASN A 84 12.89 -2.16 -12.62
CA ASN A 84 13.65 -1.69 -13.79
C ASN A 84 13.25 -2.37 -15.10
N TYR A 85 12.07 -3.07 -15.11
CA TYR A 85 11.54 -3.85 -16.24
C TYR A 85 12.41 -5.04 -16.68
N ALA A 86 13.71 -5.02 -16.43
CA ALA A 86 14.71 -6.05 -16.77
C ALA A 86 14.62 -6.55 -18.23
N LEU A 87 14.32 -5.66 -19.18
CA LEU A 87 14.24 -5.99 -20.60
C LEU A 87 15.65 -6.21 -21.19
N TYR A 88 15.76 -7.17 -22.09
CA TYR A 88 16.99 -7.40 -22.86
C TYR A 88 17.10 -6.33 -23.97
N PRO A 89 18.08 -5.39 -23.88
CA PRO A 89 18.09 -4.21 -24.75
C PRO A 89 18.40 -4.51 -26.22
N HIS A 90 19.06 -5.63 -26.50
CA HIS A 90 19.42 -6.10 -27.83
C HIS A 90 18.33 -6.89 -28.54
N MET A 91 17.31 -7.34 -27.80
CA MET A 91 16.19 -8.12 -28.31
C MET A 91 15.00 -7.22 -28.69
N SER A 92 14.21 -7.62 -29.69
CA SER A 92 12.92 -7.02 -30.00
C SER A 92 11.89 -7.29 -28.90
N VAL A 93 10.72 -6.62 -28.95
CA VAL A 93 9.59 -6.89 -28.07
C VAL A 93 9.17 -8.36 -28.12
N GLU A 94 8.97 -8.89 -29.32
CA GLU A 94 8.63 -10.30 -29.57
C GLU A 94 9.67 -11.25 -28.96
N GLU A 95 10.95 -10.98 -29.18
CA GLU A 95 12.04 -11.79 -28.64
C GLU A 95 12.11 -11.73 -27.13
N ASN A 96 11.93 -10.54 -26.54
CA ASN A 96 11.85 -10.37 -25.09
C ASN A 96 10.73 -11.22 -24.47
N MET A 97 9.54 -11.21 -25.08
CA MET A 97 8.40 -12.00 -24.58
C MET A 97 8.64 -13.50 -24.79
N ALA A 98 9.18 -13.90 -25.93
CA ALA A 98 9.41 -15.31 -26.29
C ALA A 98 10.56 -15.97 -25.50
N TRP A 99 11.52 -15.21 -24.99
CA TRP A 99 12.78 -15.73 -24.45
C TRP A 99 12.61 -16.78 -23.36
N GLY A 100 11.76 -16.51 -22.38
CA GLY A 100 11.50 -17.43 -21.27
C GLY A 100 10.87 -18.76 -21.72
N LEU A 101 10.08 -18.75 -22.78
CA LEU A 101 9.45 -19.94 -23.36
C LEU A 101 10.46 -20.74 -24.19
N LYS A 102 11.37 -20.07 -24.91
CA LYS A 102 12.47 -20.72 -25.68
C LYS A 102 13.39 -21.49 -24.74
N ILE A 103 13.80 -20.90 -23.59
CA ILE A 103 14.67 -21.58 -22.60
C ILE A 103 14.00 -22.83 -22.04
N ARG A 104 12.67 -22.84 -21.92
CA ARG A 104 11.89 -24.01 -21.47
C ARG A 104 11.70 -25.08 -22.56
N GLY A 105 12.27 -24.89 -23.75
CA GLY A 105 12.16 -25.83 -24.85
C GLY A 105 10.79 -25.90 -25.52
N MET A 106 9.96 -24.88 -25.36
CA MET A 106 8.63 -24.84 -25.97
C MET A 106 8.71 -24.75 -27.52
N GLY A 107 7.81 -25.40 -28.21
CA GLY A 107 7.76 -25.40 -29.68
C GLY A 107 7.48 -24.00 -30.27
N LYS A 108 8.10 -23.67 -31.40
CA LYS A 108 8.04 -22.35 -32.05
C LYS A 108 6.60 -21.88 -32.32
N GLY A 109 5.70 -22.77 -32.78
CA GLY A 109 4.30 -22.43 -33.04
C GLY A 109 3.56 -21.96 -31.78
N LEU A 110 3.70 -22.70 -30.67
CA LEU A 110 3.07 -22.35 -29.42
C LEU A 110 3.65 -21.07 -28.83
N ILE A 111 4.96 -20.82 -28.98
CA ILE A 111 5.59 -19.56 -28.58
C ILE A 111 4.97 -18.39 -29.35
N ALA A 112 4.84 -18.49 -30.66
CA ALA A 112 4.25 -17.44 -31.50
C ALA A 112 2.79 -17.15 -31.10
N GLU A 113 2.00 -18.19 -30.88
CA GLU A 113 0.61 -18.07 -30.41
C GLU A 113 0.52 -17.32 -29.09
N ARG A 114 1.26 -17.74 -28.04
CA ARG A 114 1.26 -17.10 -26.72
C ARG A 114 1.77 -15.67 -26.75
N VAL A 115 2.80 -15.39 -27.55
CA VAL A 115 3.32 -14.02 -27.72
C VAL A 115 2.29 -13.13 -28.39
N GLN A 116 1.62 -13.62 -29.45
CA GLN A 116 0.58 -12.85 -30.15
C GLN A 116 -0.63 -12.59 -29.25
N GLU A 117 -1.06 -13.57 -28.47
CA GLU A 117 -2.14 -13.40 -27.50
C GLU A 117 -1.80 -12.35 -26.44
N ALA A 118 -0.62 -12.44 -25.82
CA ALA A 118 -0.17 -11.47 -24.84
C ALA A 118 0.02 -10.07 -25.45
N ALA A 119 0.51 -9.98 -26.70
CA ALA A 119 0.64 -8.71 -27.41
C ALA A 119 -0.72 -8.05 -27.63
N ARG A 120 -1.75 -8.81 -27.99
CA ARG A 120 -3.12 -8.31 -28.15
C ARG A 120 -3.71 -7.83 -26.83
N ILE A 121 -3.50 -8.59 -25.74
CA ILE A 121 -3.98 -8.22 -24.38
C ILE A 121 -3.38 -6.89 -23.95
N LEU A 122 -2.11 -6.63 -24.30
CA LEU A 122 -1.31 -5.48 -23.87
C LEU A 122 -1.21 -4.37 -24.91
N GLU A 123 -1.92 -4.48 -26.03
CA GLU A 123 -1.89 -3.51 -27.15
C GLU A 123 -0.47 -3.26 -27.69
N LEU A 124 0.29 -4.33 -27.88
CA LEU A 124 1.67 -4.31 -28.37
C LEU A 124 1.83 -4.80 -29.82
N ASP A 125 0.74 -5.16 -30.53
CA ASP A 125 0.79 -5.78 -31.86
C ASP A 125 1.66 -4.99 -32.86
N GLY A 126 1.48 -3.67 -32.92
CA GLY A 126 2.25 -2.79 -33.79
C GLY A 126 3.70 -2.53 -33.35
N LEU A 127 4.12 -3.07 -32.18
CA LEU A 127 5.42 -2.80 -31.57
C LEU A 127 6.34 -4.02 -31.50
N LEU A 128 5.88 -5.21 -31.92
CA LEU A 128 6.57 -6.49 -31.76
C LEU A 128 8.01 -6.50 -32.32
N LYS A 129 8.28 -5.76 -33.39
CA LYS A 129 9.60 -5.67 -34.02
C LYS A 129 10.52 -4.61 -33.42
N ARG A 130 10.00 -3.70 -32.56
CA ARG A 130 10.78 -2.64 -31.94
C ARG A 130 11.67 -3.19 -30.82
N ARG A 131 12.74 -2.43 -30.52
CA ARG A 131 13.64 -2.68 -29.38
C ARG A 131 13.29 -1.78 -28.21
N PRO A 132 13.68 -2.12 -26.96
CA PRO A 132 13.35 -1.35 -25.78
C PRO A 132 13.70 0.14 -25.84
N ARG A 133 14.79 0.52 -26.52
CA ARG A 133 15.19 1.93 -26.70
C ARG A 133 14.21 2.76 -27.56
N GLU A 134 13.37 2.09 -28.34
CA GLU A 134 12.40 2.71 -29.25
C GLU A 134 11.00 2.81 -28.63
N LEU A 135 10.88 2.46 -27.33
CA LEU A 135 9.64 2.39 -26.59
C LEU A 135 9.55 3.48 -25.53
N SER A 136 8.34 3.97 -25.27
CA SER A 136 8.04 4.81 -24.10
C SER A 136 8.15 4.01 -22.80
N GLY A 137 8.14 4.69 -21.65
CA GLY A 137 8.15 4.05 -20.32
C GLY A 137 7.01 3.05 -20.14
N GLY A 138 5.78 3.45 -20.44
CA GLY A 138 4.61 2.57 -20.35
C GLY A 138 4.67 1.39 -21.33
N GLN A 139 5.18 1.61 -22.56
CA GLN A 139 5.37 0.51 -23.50
C GLN A 139 6.40 -0.51 -23.01
N ARG A 140 7.52 -0.05 -22.42
CA ARG A 140 8.51 -0.94 -21.78
C ARG A 140 7.90 -1.75 -20.65
N GLN A 141 7.06 -1.12 -19.84
CA GLN A 141 6.34 -1.80 -18.76
C GLN A 141 5.37 -2.87 -19.31
N ARG A 142 4.57 -2.55 -20.32
CA ARG A 142 3.68 -3.53 -20.98
C ARG A 142 4.48 -4.72 -21.52
N VAL A 143 5.66 -4.50 -22.10
CA VAL A 143 6.55 -5.59 -22.54
C VAL A 143 7.03 -6.45 -21.36
N ALA A 144 7.40 -5.84 -20.24
CA ALA A 144 7.77 -6.58 -19.03
C ALA A 144 6.61 -7.43 -18.50
N MET A 145 5.39 -6.89 -18.52
CA MET A 145 4.18 -7.64 -18.18
C MET A 145 3.93 -8.78 -19.20
N GLY A 146 4.12 -8.55 -20.50
CA GLY A 146 4.01 -9.57 -21.54
C GLY A 146 4.95 -10.74 -21.31
N ARG A 147 6.20 -10.48 -20.92
CA ARG A 147 7.17 -11.53 -20.54
C ARG A 147 6.68 -12.40 -19.38
N ALA A 148 5.90 -11.82 -18.48
CA ALA A 148 5.31 -12.53 -17.34
C ALA A 148 4.07 -13.33 -17.77
N ILE A 149 3.17 -12.73 -18.54
CA ILE A 149 1.90 -13.31 -18.97
C ILE A 149 2.09 -14.54 -19.86
N VAL A 150 3.00 -14.49 -20.84
CA VAL A 150 3.25 -15.61 -21.76
C VAL A 150 3.66 -16.91 -21.05
N ARG A 151 4.14 -16.81 -19.80
CA ARG A 151 4.57 -17.95 -18.99
C ARG A 151 3.42 -18.66 -18.31
N ASP A 152 2.22 -18.06 -18.31
CA ASP A 152 1.02 -18.57 -17.64
C ASP A 152 1.30 -18.99 -16.19
N PRO A 153 1.72 -18.06 -15.34
CA PRO A 153 2.16 -18.37 -13.98
C PRO A 153 0.97 -18.63 -13.05
N ALA A 154 1.20 -19.45 -12.02
CA ALA A 154 0.27 -19.63 -10.92
C ALA A 154 0.14 -18.38 -10.04
N VAL A 155 1.25 -17.63 -9.87
CA VAL A 155 1.31 -16.39 -9.07
C VAL A 155 2.13 -15.33 -9.79
N PHE A 156 1.58 -14.12 -9.90
CA PHE A 156 2.30 -12.92 -10.32
C PHE A 156 2.94 -12.20 -9.14
N LEU A 157 4.18 -11.77 -9.33
CA LEU A 157 4.94 -10.97 -8.36
C LEU A 157 5.34 -9.64 -9.01
N PHE A 158 5.01 -8.53 -8.37
CA PHE A 158 5.32 -7.18 -8.87
C PHE A 158 6.18 -6.42 -7.85
N ASP A 159 7.42 -6.09 -8.19
CA ASP A 159 8.35 -5.31 -7.36
C ASP A 159 8.38 -3.86 -7.84
N GLU A 160 7.53 -3.00 -7.29
CA GLU A 160 7.39 -1.58 -7.60
C GLU A 160 7.30 -1.25 -9.11
N PRO A 161 6.43 -1.90 -9.89
CA PRO A 161 6.50 -1.83 -11.36
C PRO A 161 6.16 -0.45 -11.93
N LEU A 162 5.49 0.44 -11.17
CA LEU A 162 5.06 1.76 -11.64
C LEU A 162 5.97 2.91 -11.16
N SER A 163 6.97 2.64 -10.29
CA SER A 163 7.77 3.67 -9.62
C SER A 163 8.57 4.55 -10.58
N ASN A 164 8.99 4.03 -11.74
CA ASN A 164 9.81 4.73 -12.73
C ASN A 164 8.98 5.49 -13.80
N LEU A 165 7.67 5.65 -13.58
CA LEU A 165 6.77 6.35 -14.50
C LEU A 165 6.44 7.75 -13.97
N ASP A 166 6.21 8.70 -14.90
CA ASP A 166 5.65 10.00 -14.55
C ASP A 166 4.21 9.86 -14.01
N ALA A 167 3.71 10.90 -13.34
CA ALA A 167 2.44 10.85 -12.64
C ALA A 167 1.25 10.53 -13.54
N LYS A 168 1.20 11.12 -14.76
CA LYS A 168 0.10 10.90 -15.72
C LYS A 168 0.08 9.45 -16.22
N LEU A 169 1.25 8.96 -16.61
CA LEU A 169 1.40 7.59 -17.11
C LEU A 169 1.15 6.57 -16.00
N ARG A 170 1.55 6.87 -14.75
CA ARG A 170 1.27 6.01 -13.59
C ARG A 170 -0.22 5.80 -13.36
N VAL A 171 -1.02 6.88 -13.46
CA VAL A 171 -2.49 6.78 -13.35
C VAL A 171 -3.06 5.86 -14.43
N GLN A 172 -2.64 6.05 -15.69
CA GLN A 172 -3.08 5.22 -16.81
C GLN A 172 -2.71 3.74 -16.59
N MET A 173 -1.43 3.48 -16.31
CA MET A 173 -0.92 2.11 -16.14
C MET A 173 -1.55 1.39 -14.94
N ARG A 174 -1.93 2.09 -13.88
CA ARG A 174 -2.67 1.53 -12.75
C ARG A 174 -4.05 1.03 -13.17
N LEU A 175 -4.79 1.80 -13.97
CA LEU A 175 -6.09 1.38 -14.50
C LEU A 175 -5.94 0.16 -15.43
N GLU A 176 -4.92 0.15 -16.29
CA GLU A 176 -4.61 -0.98 -17.18
C GLU A 176 -4.28 -2.26 -16.37
N LEU A 177 -3.47 -2.13 -15.31
CA LEU A 177 -3.12 -3.24 -14.44
C LEU A 177 -4.36 -3.83 -13.73
N GLN A 178 -5.27 -2.96 -13.28
CA GLN A 178 -6.54 -3.39 -12.68
C GLN A 178 -7.42 -4.16 -13.68
N GLN A 179 -7.52 -3.67 -14.93
CA GLN A 179 -8.27 -4.34 -15.99
C GLN A 179 -7.63 -5.68 -16.37
N LEU A 180 -6.30 -5.71 -16.45
CA LEU A 180 -5.54 -6.92 -16.73
C LEU A 180 -5.78 -7.99 -15.67
N HIS A 181 -5.69 -7.62 -14.37
CA HIS A 181 -5.95 -8.56 -13.29
C HIS A 181 -7.38 -9.12 -13.35
N ARG A 182 -8.39 -8.27 -13.60
CA ARG A 182 -9.79 -8.72 -13.77
C ARG A 182 -9.96 -9.73 -14.91
N ARG A 183 -9.15 -9.62 -15.97
CA ARG A 183 -9.16 -10.53 -17.13
C ARG A 183 -8.44 -11.83 -16.83
N LEU A 184 -7.27 -11.76 -16.24
CA LEU A 184 -6.41 -12.93 -16.00
C LEU A 184 -6.83 -13.71 -14.75
N LYS A 185 -7.36 -13.03 -13.72
CA LYS A 185 -7.74 -13.59 -12.41
C LYS A 185 -6.63 -14.42 -11.76
N THR A 186 -5.37 -14.07 -12.00
CA THR A 186 -4.21 -14.76 -11.45
C THR A 186 -3.83 -14.16 -10.11
N THR A 187 -3.58 -14.98 -9.11
CA THR A 187 -3.11 -14.57 -7.78
C THR A 187 -1.90 -13.65 -7.90
N SER A 188 -1.96 -12.48 -7.29
CA SER A 188 -0.97 -11.43 -7.48
C SER A 188 -0.49 -10.85 -6.16
N LEU A 189 0.83 -10.76 -6.01
CA LEU A 189 1.49 -10.10 -4.88
C LEU A 189 2.24 -8.87 -5.41
N TYR A 190 1.85 -7.70 -4.97
CA TYR A 190 2.31 -6.41 -5.49
C TYR A 190 2.98 -5.59 -4.40
N VAL A 191 4.17 -5.10 -4.64
CA VAL A 191 4.91 -4.21 -3.75
C VAL A 191 4.85 -2.78 -4.28
N THR A 192 4.57 -1.84 -3.41
CA THR A 192 4.66 -0.41 -3.69
C THR A 192 5.00 0.40 -2.45
N HIS A 193 5.46 1.62 -2.65
CA HIS A 193 5.53 2.66 -1.63
C HIS A 193 4.43 3.73 -1.83
N ASP A 194 3.65 3.65 -2.92
CA ASP A 194 2.57 4.57 -3.24
C ASP A 194 1.25 4.08 -2.62
N GLN A 195 0.72 4.89 -1.70
CA GLN A 195 -0.54 4.58 -1.01
C GLN A 195 -1.73 4.57 -1.97
N VAL A 196 -1.72 5.41 -3.00
CA VAL A 196 -2.82 5.48 -3.97
C VAL A 196 -2.87 4.19 -4.80
N GLU A 197 -1.70 3.61 -5.15
CA GLU A 197 -1.64 2.29 -5.77
C GLU A 197 -2.23 1.23 -4.85
N ALA A 198 -1.83 1.20 -3.58
CA ALA A 198 -2.34 0.25 -2.61
C ALA A 198 -3.87 0.35 -2.44
N MET A 199 -4.38 1.56 -2.27
CA MET A 199 -5.82 1.79 -2.06
C MET A 199 -6.69 1.48 -3.30
N THR A 200 -6.11 1.59 -4.52
CA THR A 200 -6.90 1.44 -5.75
C THR A 200 -6.78 0.07 -6.41
N LEU A 201 -5.65 -0.61 -6.25
CA LEU A 201 -5.41 -1.92 -6.88
C LEU A 201 -5.79 -3.10 -6.00
N ALA A 202 -5.62 -2.96 -4.69
CA ALA A 202 -5.71 -4.09 -3.76
C ALA A 202 -7.15 -4.56 -3.51
N GLN A 203 -7.33 -5.87 -3.44
CA GLN A 203 -8.45 -6.49 -2.74
C GLN A 203 -8.17 -6.54 -1.24
N ARG A 204 -6.91 -6.84 -0.85
CA ARG A 204 -6.38 -6.59 0.50
C ARG A 204 -5.05 -5.86 0.45
N VAL A 205 -4.86 -4.97 1.40
CA VAL A 205 -3.61 -4.26 1.66
C VAL A 205 -2.93 -4.89 2.87
N MET A 206 -1.64 -5.17 2.76
CA MET A 206 -0.77 -5.50 3.89
C MET A 206 0.15 -4.30 4.17
N VAL A 207 -0.07 -3.64 5.29
CA VAL A 207 0.77 -2.53 5.76
C VAL A 207 1.93 -3.11 6.55
N MET A 208 3.16 -2.88 6.07
CA MET A 208 4.38 -3.38 6.69
C MET A 208 5.17 -2.28 7.39
N ASN A 209 5.73 -2.62 8.55
CA ASN A 209 6.61 -1.74 9.30
C ASN A 209 7.69 -2.57 10.01
N LYS A 210 8.97 -2.25 9.79
CA LYS A 210 10.12 -2.91 10.48
C LYS A 210 10.02 -4.44 10.51
N GLY A 211 9.66 -5.03 9.37
CA GLY A 211 9.55 -6.48 9.22
C GLY A 211 8.26 -7.11 9.76
N VAL A 212 7.34 -6.30 10.28
CA VAL A 212 6.04 -6.75 10.82
C VAL A 212 4.92 -6.38 9.86
N ALA A 213 3.93 -7.25 9.66
CA ALA A 213 2.65 -6.88 9.08
C ALA A 213 1.78 -6.24 10.17
N GLU A 214 1.71 -4.91 10.18
CA GLU A 214 0.93 -4.14 11.15
C GLU A 214 -0.58 -4.36 11.02
N GLN A 215 -1.03 -4.45 9.77
CA GLN A 215 -2.44 -4.71 9.44
C GLN A 215 -2.56 -5.34 8.07
N ILE A 216 -3.49 -6.29 7.94
CA ILE A 216 -3.92 -6.87 6.67
C ILE A 216 -5.45 -6.74 6.63
N GLY A 217 -5.98 -6.10 5.60
CA GLY A 217 -7.43 -5.88 5.45
C GLY A 217 -7.76 -5.26 4.10
N THR A 218 -9.04 -5.08 3.82
CA THR A 218 -9.47 -4.32 2.63
C THR A 218 -8.96 -2.88 2.71
N PRO A 219 -8.79 -2.17 1.57
CA PRO A 219 -8.40 -0.75 1.59
C PRO A 219 -9.27 0.11 2.51
N VAL A 220 -10.59 -0.11 2.49
CA VAL A 220 -11.55 0.61 3.34
C VAL A 220 -11.30 0.34 4.82
N GLU A 221 -11.15 -0.93 5.22
CA GLU A 221 -10.85 -1.30 6.61
C GLU A 221 -9.55 -0.69 7.12
N VAL A 222 -8.49 -0.72 6.32
CA VAL A 222 -7.19 -0.16 6.70
C VAL A 222 -7.26 1.36 6.87
N TYR A 223 -8.07 2.04 6.05
CA TYR A 223 -8.28 3.48 6.12
C TYR A 223 -9.18 3.89 7.28
N GLU A 224 -10.37 3.26 7.40
CA GLU A 224 -11.38 3.64 8.39
C GLU A 224 -11.11 3.06 9.77
N LYS A 225 -10.46 1.89 9.86
CA LYS A 225 -10.20 1.19 11.12
C LYS A 225 -8.71 0.81 11.26
N PRO A 226 -7.79 1.80 11.27
CA PRO A 226 -6.37 1.50 11.39
C PRO A 226 -6.08 0.78 12.71
N ALA A 227 -5.32 -0.32 12.64
CA ALA A 227 -5.02 -1.16 13.80
C ALA A 227 -4.01 -0.54 14.77
N SER A 228 -3.24 0.46 14.32
CA SER A 228 -2.24 1.13 15.14
C SER A 228 -2.06 2.60 14.74
N ARG A 229 -1.41 3.38 15.61
CA ARG A 229 -0.97 4.76 15.30
C ARG A 229 -0.11 4.80 14.04
N PHE A 230 0.72 3.76 13.86
CA PHE A 230 1.55 3.67 12.67
C PHE A 230 0.68 3.58 11.40
N VAL A 231 -0.28 2.66 11.35
CA VAL A 231 -1.17 2.53 10.18
C VAL A 231 -1.97 3.82 9.96
N ALA A 232 -2.50 4.43 11.03
CA ALA A 232 -3.26 5.68 10.97
C ALA A 232 -2.44 6.85 10.39
N SER A 233 -1.17 6.96 10.78
CA SER A 233 -0.27 8.00 10.28
C SER A 233 0.33 7.68 8.91
N PHE A 234 0.48 6.40 8.56
CA PHE A 234 1.06 6.00 7.29
C PHE A 234 0.03 6.00 6.17
N ILE A 235 -1.22 5.58 6.41
CA ILE A 235 -2.28 5.50 5.40
C ILE A 235 -3.13 6.78 5.42
N GLY A 236 -3.16 7.46 4.28
CA GLY A 236 -3.87 8.73 4.06
C GLY A 236 -2.93 9.88 3.75
N SER A 237 -3.41 10.81 2.92
CA SER A 237 -2.70 12.04 2.57
C SER A 237 -3.68 13.21 2.63
N PRO A 238 -3.52 14.11 3.61
CA PRO A 238 -2.53 14.08 4.69
C PRO A 238 -2.74 12.93 5.68
N ALA A 239 -1.70 12.67 6.50
CA ALA A 239 -1.77 11.70 7.58
C ALA A 239 -2.86 12.06 8.62
N MET A 240 -3.35 11.07 9.36
CA MET A 240 -4.28 11.30 10.48
C MET A 240 -3.64 12.24 11.52
N ASN A 241 -4.39 13.24 11.99
CA ASN A 241 -4.00 14.03 13.13
C ASN A 241 -4.01 13.16 14.39
N LEU A 242 -2.91 13.13 15.12
CA LEU A 242 -2.74 12.34 16.33
C LEU A 242 -2.48 13.30 17.52
N LEU A 243 -3.37 13.27 18.51
CA LEU A 243 -3.34 14.12 19.69
C LEU A 243 -3.02 13.27 20.91
N GLU A 244 -1.89 13.54 21.56
CA GLU A 244 -1.49 12.82 22.77
C GLU A 244 -2.18 13.41 24.02
N GLY A 245 -2.71 12.53 24.86
CA GLY A 245 -3.43 12.94 26.05
C GLY A 245 -3.78 11.77 26.97
N ARG A 246 -4.78 11.96 27.82
CA ARG A 246 -5.33 10.90 28.69
C ARG A 246 -6.85 10.98 28.72
N ILE A 247 -7.49 9.87 29.01
CA ILE A 247 -8.90 9.89 29.37
C ILE A 247 -9.00 10.33 30.82
N SER A 248 -9.92 11.27 31.13
CA SER A 248 -10.21 11.69 32.48
C SER A 248 -10.61 10.52 33.40
N ASP A 249 -10.47 10.68 34.71
CA ASP A 249 -10.75 9.59 35.65
C ASP A 249 -12.22 9.17 35.69
N ASP A 250 -13.14 10.07 35.29
CA ASP A 250 -14.57 9.77 35.09
C ASP A 250 -14.89 9.18 33.70
N GLY A 251 -13.90 9.14 32.81
CA GLY A 251 -14.03 8.65 31.42
C GLY A 251 -14.81 9.57 30.51
N GLY A 252 -15.21 10.76 30.94
CA GLY A 252 -16.08 11.67 30.20
C GLY A 252 -15.36 12.57 29.21
N ARG A 253 -14.04 12.74 29.34
CA ARG A 253 -13.25 13.70 28.57
C ARG A 253 -11.91 13.12 28.18
N PHE A 254 -11.40 13.59 27.06
CA PHE A 254 -10.01 13.42 26.64
C PHE A 254 -9.25 14.70 26.98
N GLU A 255 -8.27 14.61 27.85
CA GLU A 255 -7.45 15.69 28.35
C GLU A 255 -6.12 15.75 27.61
N LEU A 256 -5.85 16.89 26.96
CA LEU A 256 -4.57 17.16 26.31
C LEU A 256 -3.64 17.97 27.21
N ALA A 257 -2.36 18.02 26.85
CA ALA A 257 -1.41 18.94 27.46
C ALA A 257 -1.90 20.40 27.36
N GLY A 258 -1.65 21.21 28.36
CA GLY A 258 -2.12 22.62 28.41
C GLY A 258 -3.58 22.79 28.88
N GLY A 259 -4.20 21.74 29.43
CA GLY A 259 -5.55 21.80 30.01
C GLY A 259 -6.70 21.81 29.00
N MET A 260 -6.42 21.60 27.74
CA MET A 260 -7.46 21.48 26.72
C MET A 260 -8.20 20.13 26.86
N GLN A 261 -9.50 20.15 26.62
CA GLN A 261 -10.36 18.98 26.80
C GLN A 261 -11.29 18.80 25.62
N LEU A 262 -11.53 17.54 25.25
CA LEU A 262 -12.51 17.11 24.27
C LEU A 262 -13.50 16.13 24.91
N PRO A 263 -14.77 16.15 24.53
CA PRO A 263 -15.70 15.11 24.96
C PRO A 263 -15.28 13.75 24.39
N THR A 264 -15.53 12.68 25.13
CA THR A 264 -15.32 11.31 24.67
C THR A 264 -16.67 10.65 24.38
N ASN A 265 -16.67 9.62 23.53
CA ASN A 265 -17.84 8.77 23.40
C ASN A 265 -17.94 7.77 24.56
N HIS A 266 -19.12 7.14 24.70
CA HIS A 266 -19.38 6.20 25.80
C HIS A 266 -18.41 4.99 25.79
N GLU A 267 -17.98 4.54 24.63
CA GLU A 267 -17.06 3.40 24.48
C GLU A 267 -15.66 3.69 25.04
N HIS A 268 -15.24 4.94 25.01
CA HIS A 268 -13.91 5.35 25.50
C HIS A 268 -13.81 5.35 27.05
N ARG A 269 -14.95 5.34 27.78
CA ARG A 269 -14.96 5.36 29.25
C ARG A 269 -14.22 4.20 29.89
N ARG A 270 -14.16 3.04 29.22
CA ARG A 270 -13.40 1.87 29.68
C ARG A 270 -11.89 2.12 29.81
N HIS A 271 -11.40 3.22 29.26
CA HIS A 271 -9.99 3.61 29.28
C HIS A 271 -9.71 4.77 30.26
N ALA A 272 -10.63 5.04 31.20
CA ALA A 272 -10.50 6.09 32.23
C ALA A 272 -9.12 6.06 32.90
N GLY A 273 -8.50 7.21 33.08
CA GLY A 273 -7.19 7.40 33.70
C GLY A 273 -5.99 7.00 32.83
N ARG A 274 -6.18 6.39 31.67
CA ARG A 274 -5.07 5.89 30.82
C ARG A 274 -4.54 6.95 29.87
N LYS A 275 -3.23 6.91 29.61
CA LYS A 275 -2.59 7.65 28.52
C LYS A 275 -3.03 7.07 27.19
N MET A 276 -3.54 7.92 26.31
CA MET A 276 -4.07 7.52 25.01
C MET A 276 -3.65 8.51 23.93
N THR A 277 -3.75 8.10 22.69
CA THR A 277 -3.64 8.99 21.54
C THR A 277 -4.98 9.05 20.83
N LEU A 278 -5.53 10.24 20.65
CA LEU A 278 -6.73 10.47 19.88
C LEU A 278 -6.38 10.76 18.42
N GLY A 279 -7.01 10.08 17.48
CA GLY A 279 -6.83 10.27 16.06
C GLY A 279 -8.08 10.84 15.39
N ILE A 280 -7.88 11.79 14.47
CA ILE A 280 -8.93 12.28 13.57
C ILE A 280 -8.35 12.60 12.21
N ARG A 281 -9.04 12.20 11.13
CA ARG A 281 -8.60 12.53 9.77
C ARG A 281 -8.92 13.97 9.42
N SER A 282 -8.11 14.56 8.55
CA SER A 282 -8.20 15.96 8.13
C SER A 282 -9.56 16.34 7.51
N GLU A 283 -10.20 15.40 6.82
CA GLU A 283 -11.50 15.58 6.17
C GLU A 283 -12.71 15.46 7.10
N HIS A 284 -12.51 14.97 8.32
CA HIS A 284 -13.59 14.81 9.29
C HIS A 284 -13.80 16.02 10.21
N PHE A 285 -12.93 17.03 10.13
CA PHE A 285 -13.19 18.28 10.84
C PHE A 285 -14.31 19.05 10.15
N ILE A 286 -15.21 19.57 10.95
CA ILE A 286 -16.34 20.41 10.49
C ILE A 286 -16.07 21.85 10.90
N LEU A 287 -16.20 22.79 9.97
CA LEU A 287 -16.13 24.21 10.31
C LEU A 287 -17.30 24.57 11.23
N SER A 288 -17.01 25.33 12.27
CA SER A 288 -17.92 25.67 13.35
C SER A 288 -17.75 27.14 13.73
N SER A 289 -18.28 27.53 14.90
CA SER A 289 -18.08 28.83 15.50
C SER A 289 -17.75 28.69 16.97
N GLN A 290 -17.22 29.76 17.56
CA GLN A 290 -16.98 29.82 19.01
C GLN A 290 -18.27 29.60 19.80
N ALA A 291 -19.37 30.18 19.36
CA ALA A 291 -20.68 30.07 19.99
C ALA A 291 -21.23 28.63 20.00
N GLN A 292 -20.76 27.78 19.06
CA GLN A 292 -21.13 26.38 18.99
C GLN A 292 -20.14 25.44 19.74
N GLY A 293 -19.22 25.99 20.53
CA GLY A 293 -18.25 25.20 21.29
C GLY A 293 -17.13 24.60 20.43
N GLY A 294 -16.86 25.17 19.26
CA GLY A 294 -15.76 24.75 18.39
C GLY A 294 -14.39 24.95 19.05
N ILE A 295 -13.41 24.11 18.69
CA ILE A 295 -12.02 24.31 19.08
C ILE A 295 -11.34 25.35 18.18
N PRO A 296 -10.51 26.27 18.71
CA PRO A 296 -9.83 27.27 17.90
C PRO A 296 -8.55 26.70 17.28
N LEU A 297 -8.47 26.70 15.97
CA LEU A 297 -7.24 26.43 15.23
C LEU A 297 -6.62 27.77 14.80
N LEU A 298 -5.48 28.13 15.36
CA LEU A 298 -4.69 29.27 14.87
C LEU A 298 -3.97 28.86 13.59
N MET A 299 -4.30 29.52 12.50
CA MET A 299 -3.76 29.23 11.15
C MET A 299 -2.29 29.62 11.03
N ASP A 300 -1.44 28.67 10.67
CA ASP A 300 -0.04 28.91 10.30
C ASP A 300 0.08 29.15 8.79
N THR A 301 -0.48 28.25 7.96
CA THR A 301 -0.41 28.36 6.49
C THR A 301 -1.55 27.61 5.82
N LEU A 302 -1.84 27.99 4.56
CA LEU A 302 -2.79 27.34 3.70
C LEU A 302 -2.10 26.77 2.46
N GLU A 303 -2.20 25.47 2.27
CA GLU A 303 -1.73 24.78 1.07
C GLU A 303 -2.90 24.61 0.08
N ILE A 304 -2.77 25.20 -1.11
CA ILE A 304 -3.83 25.19 -2.14
C ILE A 304 -3.54 24.05 -3.12
N LEU A 305 -4.39 23.02 -3.11
CA LEU A 305 -4.23 21.84 -3.96
C LEU A 305 -5.11 21.88 -5.24
N GLY A 306 -5.97 22.90 -5.37
CA GLY A 306 -6.88 23.07 -6.51
C GLY A 306 -8.28 22.57 -6.21
N ALA A 307 -8.49 21.27 -6.02
CA ALA A 307 -9.79 20.70 -5.69
C ALA A 307 -10.21 20.96 -4.24
N ASP A 308 -9.24 20.99 -3.35
CA ASP A 308 -9.37 21.26 -1.92
C ASP A 308 -8.15 22.04 -1.41
N ASN A 309 -8.19 22.46 -0.16
CA ASN A 309 -7.11 23.16 0.53
C ASN A 309 -6.75 22.41 1.80
N LEU A 310 -5.48 22.48 2.23
CA LEU A 310 -5.06 22.02 3.54
C LEU A 310 -4.70 23.20 4.44
N ALA A 311 -5.46 23.34 5.50
CA ALA A 311 -5.23 24.33 6.53
C ALA A 311 -4.28 23.74 7.59
N HIS A 312 -3.06 24.22 7.65
CA HIS A 312 -2.08 23.88 8.69
C HIS A 312 -2.15 24.92 9.79
N GLY A 313 -2.26 24.46 11.03
CA GLY A 313 -2.36 25.37 12.16
C GLY A 313 -2.11 24.68 13.49
N ARG A 314 -2.36 25.40 14.58
CA ARG A 314 -2.14 24.93 15.94
C ARG A 314 -3.37 25.15 16.81
N TRP A 315 -3.64 24.15 17.65
CA TRP A 315 -4.54 24.26 18.78
C TRP A 315 -3.71 24.06 20.05
N GLY A 316 -3.39 25.18 20.75
CA GLY A 316 -2.36 25.18 21.76
C GLY A 316 -1.01 24.76 21.15
N GLU A 317 -0.38 23.73 21.70
CA GLU A 317 0.88 23.16 21.19
C GLU A 317 0.68 22.08 20.11
N GLN A 318 -0.57 21.62 19.92
CA GLN A 318 -0.90 20.55 18.99
C GLN A 318 -0.97 21.07 17.55
N LYS A 319 -0.19 20.47 16.65
CA LYS A 319 -0.27 20.76 15.21
C LYS A 319 -1.41 19.97 14.59
N LEU A 320 -2.25 20.63 13.81
CA LEU A 320 -3.36 20.02 13.09
C LEU A 320 -3.31 20.39 11.62
N VAL A 321 -3.75 19.44 10.80
CA VAL A 321 -4.00 19.64 9.37
C VAL A 321 -5.46 19.36 9.10
N VAL A 322 -6.16 20.33 8.53
CA VAL A 322 -7.60 20.27 8.25
C VAL A 322 -7.83 20.41 6.75
N ARG A 323 -8.60 19.50 6.17
CA ARG A 323 -8.99 19.59 4.78
C ARG A 323 -10.21 20.50 4.66
N LEU A 324 -10.10 21.50 3.80
CA LEU A 324 -11.14 22.49 3.55
C LEU A 324 -11.60 22.42 2.08
N PRO A 325 -12.88 22.72 1.79
CA PRO A 325 -13.34 22.96 0.42
C PRO A 325 -12.50 24.06 -0.25
N HIS A 326 -12.32 23.99 -1.57
CA HIS A 326 -11.47 24.93 -2.32
C HIS A 326 -11.88 26.40 -2.19
N GLN A 327 -13.17 26.68 -1.90
CA GLN A 327 -13.68 28.05 -1.68
C GLN A 327 -13.22 28.65 -0.33
N GLN A 328 -12.87 27.81 0.64
CA GLN A 328 -12.45 28.23 1.96
C GLN A 328 -10.94 28.54 1.94
N ARG A 329 -10.62 29.83 2.04
CA ARG A 329 -9.23 30.32 1.97
C ARG A 329 -8.92 31.23 3.15
N PRO A 330 -8.85 30.69 4.37
CA PRO A 330 -8.50 31.49 5.54
C PRO A 330 -7.06 32.01 5.43
N THR A 331 -6.83 33.20 5.97
CA THR A 331 -5.50 33.82 5.97
C THR A 331 -4.65 33.31 7.15
N ALA A 332 -3.33 33.29 6.98
CA ALA A 332 -2.41 33.01 8.09
C ALA A 332 -2.65 34.00 9.25
N GLY A 333 -2.58 33.52 10.47
CA GLY A 333 -2.88 34.27 11.70
C GLY A 333 -4.37 34.38 12.05
N SER A 334 -5.29 33.94 11.15
CA SER A 334 -6.71 33.86 11.49
C SER A 334 -7.03 32.64 12.35
N THR A 335 -8.16 32.66 13.06
CA THR A 335 -8.64 31.52 13.83
C THR A 335 -9.79 30.85 13.10
N LEU A 336 -9.63 29.54 12.83
CA LEU A 336 -10.71 28.67 12.41
C LEU A 336 -11.33 27.97 13.63
N TRP A 337 -12.65 27.93 13.67
CA TRP A 337 -13.36 27.17 14.70
C TRP A 337 -13.76 25.83 14.13
N LEU A 338 -13.39 24.74 14.81
CA LEU A 338 -13.55 23.37 14.33
C LEU A 338 -14.40 22.55 15.31
N HIS A 339 -15.29 21.74 14.77
CA HIS A 339 -16.00 20.69 15.49
C HIS A 339 -15.40 19.32 15.10
N LEU A 340 -15.22 18.45 16.11
CA LEU A 340 -14.73 17.09 15.95
C LEU A 340 -15.88 16.12 16.20
N PRO A 341 -16.49 15.53 15.16
CA PRO A 341 -17.54 14.53 15.33
C PRO A 341 -17.03 13.29 16.06
N LEU A 342 -17.71 12.89 17.14
CA LEU A 342 -17.26 11.79 18.00
C LEU A 342 -17.18 10.45 17.29
N GLU A 343 -18.03 10.23 16.29
CA GLU A 343 -18.08 9.03 15.45
C GLU A 343 -16.84 8.82 14.56
N HIS A 344 -16.08 9.90 14.31
CA HIS A 344 -14.85 9.88 13.50
C HIS A 344 -13.58 9.89 14.35
N LEU A 345 -13.71 9.81 15.67
CA LEU A 345 -12.57 9.76 16.56
C LEU A 345 -12.04 8.32 16.69
N HIS A 346 -10.73 8.18 16.56
CA HIS A 346 -10.01 6.95 16.79
C HIS A 346 -9.22 7.04 18.08
N LEU A 347 -9.21 5.97 18.86
CA LEU A 347 -8.45 5.92 20.10
C LEU A 347 -7.37 4.84 20.00
N PHE A 348 -6.13 5.22 20.36
CA PHE A 348 -4.98 4.31 20.38
C PHE A 348 -4.36 4.33 21.78
N ASP A 349 -3.92 3.18 22.22
CA ASP A 349 -3.18 3.03 23.47
C ASP A 349 -1.87 3.85 23.42
N GLY A 350 -1.63 4.66 24.46
CA GLY A 350 -0.51 5.59 24.47
C GLY A 350 0.88 4.93 24.51
N GLU A 351 0.97 3.70 25.02
CA GLU A 351 2.23 2.96 25.14
C GLU A 351 2.47 2.05 23.94
N THR A 352 1.51 1.19 23.62
CA THR A 352 1.64 0.20 22.54
C THR A 352 1.38 0.76 21.16
N GLY A 353 0.66 1.88 21.08
CA GLY A 353 0.19 2.48 19.82
C GLY A 353 -0.89 1.67 19.11
N LYS A 354 -1.39 0.58 19.70
CA LYS A 354 -2.46 -0.24 19.11
C LYS A 354 -3.81 0.43 19.29
N ARG A 355 -4.74 0.13 18.40
CA ARG A 355 -6.13 0.57 18.50
C ARG A 355 -6.74 0.04 19.80
N ALA A 356 -7.47 0.90 20.51
CA ALA A 356 -8.11 0.62 21.79
C ALA A 356 -9.49 -0.02 21.63
#